data_1c30ba573476f8e87eb18f2c96cbe98d
#
_entry.id   1c30ba573476f8e87eb18f2c96cbe98d
#
_cell.length_a   1.000
_cell.length_b   1.000
_cell.length_c   1.000
_cell.angle_alpha   90.00
_cell.angle_beta   90.00
_cell.angle_gamma   90.00
#
_symmetry.space_group_name_H-M   'P 1'
#
loop_
_entity.id
_entity.type
_entity.pdbx_description
1 polymer ?
#
loop_
_entity_poly.entity_id
_entity_poly.type
_entity_poly.pdbx_seq_one_letter_code
_entity_poly.pdbx_strand_id
1 'polypeptide(L)'
;FLAALLLGVALAQGDVDPREEAKRQKELLLSTAGILPTELVVMQGEELFHRKGPSGKTMAECDFGLGKGVLEGAAARLPRYFLDTNRVEDLDSRIVTCMTRVQGFKPEEVKRDEVVAVAFYIASKSTGHKIQVRLLFPEERELYALGEKLFWARSGARDVGCATCHVSYVGRRAGVLPYADVLGKDKSWTHWPAYRYSNDQTWTMQDRIRACYGNIAHPQPALYSQPILALELYLAYPANGAVVEEWPAFVR
;
A
#
# COMPACT_ATOMS: atom_id res chain seq x y z
N PHE A 1 -23.59 -47.73 31.91
CA PHE A 1 -23.09 -47.03 30.69
C PHE A 1 -23.54 -45.58 30.73
N LEU A 2 -22.74 -44.67 31.27
CA LEU A 2 -22.95 -43.23 31.22
C LEU A 2 -22.39 -42.72 29.89
N ALA A 3 -23.28 -42.35 28.98
CA ALA A 3 -22.90 -41.57 27.79
C ALA A 3 -22.77 -40.11 28.22
N ALA A 4 -21.55 -39.64 28.36
CA ALA A 4 -21.27 -38.22 28.53
C ALA A 4 -21.54 -37.50 27.20
N LEU A 5 -22.64 -36.76 27.13
CA LEU A 5 -22.92 -35.80 26.07
C LEU A 5 -21.91 -34.64 26.21
N LEU A 6 -20.84 -34.67 25.43
CA LEU A 6 -20.04 -33.51 25.18
C LEU A 6 -20.81 -32.57 24.24
N LEU A 7 -21.64 -31.69 24.82
CA LEU A 7 -22.11 -30.50 24.12
C LEU A 7 -20.92 -29.61 23.87
N GLY A 8 -20.35 -29.75 22.68
CA GLY A 8 -19.43 -28.77 22.14
C GLY A 8 -20.18 -27.45 21.96
N VAL A 9 -20.01 -26.54 22.90
CA VAL A 9 -20.39 -25.13 22.70
C VAL A 9 -19.49 -24.61 21.59
N ALA A 10 -19.97 -24.70 20.36
CA ALA A 10 -19.45 -23.90 19.28
C ALA A 10 -19.74 -22.45 19.67
N LEU A 11 -18.77 -21.79 20.29
CA LEU A 11 -18.76 -20.33 20.39
C LEU A 11 -18.85 -19.83 18.94
N ALA A 12 -20.03 -19.39 18.55
CA ALA A 12 -20.20 -18.61 17.35
C ALA A 12 -19.22 -17.44 17.48
N GLN A 13 -18.10 -17.51 16.78
CA GLN A 13 -17.25 -16.36 16.59
C GLN A 13 -18.13 -15.36 15.84
N GLY A 14 -18.70 -14.40 16.58
CA GLY A 14 -19.47 -13.31 16.01
C GLY A 14 -18.65 -12.66 14.91
N ASP A 15 -19.33 -12.15 13.92
CA ASP A 15 -18.73 -11.43 12.80
C ASP A 15 -17.96 -10.22 13.34
N VAL A 16 -16.66 -10.41 13.57
CA VAL A 16 -15.77 -9.33 14.03
C VAL A 16 -15.54 -8.41 12.84
N ASP A 17 -15.97 -7.16 12.96
CA ASP A 17 -15.63 -6.14 11.97
C ASP A 17 -14.11 -5.97 11.95
N PRO A 18 -13.45 -6.14 10.79
CA PRO A 18 -11.99 -5.99 10.68
C PRO A 18 -11.48 -4.63 11.15
N ARG A 19 -12.27 -3.57 11.01
CA ARG A 19 -11.90 -2.20 11.44
C ARG A 19 -11.93 -2.07 12.96
N GLU A 20 -12.97 -2.59 13.60
CA GLU A 20 -13.06 -2.59 15.07
C GLU A 20 -11.96 -3.46 15.70
N GLU A 21 -11.63 -4.59 15.09
CA GLU A 21 -10.52 -5.42 15.56
C GLU A 21 -9.17 -4.72 15.37
N ALA A 22 -8.93 -4.04 14.26
CA ALA A 22 -7.73 -3.25 14.05
C ALA A 22 -7.61 -2.13 15.10
N LYS A 23 -8.71 -1.45 15.40
CA LYS A 23 -8.77 -0.42 16.45
C LYS A 23 -8.43 -0.98 17.82
N ARG A 24 -9.04 -2.11 18.18
CA ARG A 24 -8.76 -2.79 19.47
C ARG A 24 -7.29 -3.19 19.59
N GLN A 25 -6.69 -3.73 18.53
CA GLN A 25 -5.26 -4.10 18.52
C GLN A 25 -4.36 -2.87 18.64
N LYS A 26 -4.72 -1.77 17.96
CA LYS A 26 -4.01 -0.49 18.07
C LYS A 26 -4.04 0.04 19.51
N GLU A 27 -5.20 0.03 20.15
CA GLU A 27 -5.37 0.46 21.55
C GLU A 27 -4.56 -0.43 22.51
N LEU A 28 -4.58 -1.75 22.29
CA LEU A 28 -3.80 -2.70 23.08
C LEU A 28 -2.30 -2.43 22.98
N LEU A 29 -1.77 -2.25 21.77
CA LEU A 29 -0.36 -1.95 21.55
C LEU A 29 0.03 -0.62 22.20
N LEU A 30 -0.78 0.43 22.05
CA LEU A 30 -0.54 1.71 22.72
C LEU A 30 -0.51 1.58 24.24
N SER A 31 -1.43 0.80 24.82
CA SER A 31 -1.50 0.62 26.28
C SER A 31 -0.34 -0.22 26.84
N THR A 32 0.24 -1.11 26.05
CA THR A 32 1.30 -2.03 26.49
C THR A 32 2.70 -1.55 26.13
N ALA A 33 2.91 -1.04 24.93
CA ALA A 33 4.22 -0.62 24.41
C ALA A 33 4.41 0.91 24.41
N GLY A 34 3.32 1.69 24.57
CA GLY A 34 3.37 3.15 24.57
C GLY A 34 3.63 3.80 23.21
N ILE A 35 3.91 3.00 22.16
CA ILE A 35 4.20 3.46 20.82
C ILE A 35 3.70 2.44 19.80
N LEU A 36 3.24 2.91 18.65
CA LEU A 36 2.80 2.04 17.54
C LEU A 36 3.97 1.65 16.65
N PRO A 37 3.95 0.42 16.07
CA PRO A 37 4.91 0.04 15.03
C PRO A 37 4.96 1.02 13.85
N THR A 38 3.82 1.60 13.46
CA THR A 38 3.75 2.64 12.42
C THR A 38 4.56 3.88 12.76
N GLU A 39 4.52 4.33 14.03
CA GLU A 39 5.27 5.50 14.49
C GLU A 39 6.78 5.24 14.44
N LEU A 40 7.22 4.05 14.88
CA LEU A 40 8.63 3.66 14.82
C LEU A 40 9.16 3.66 13.38
N VAL A 41 8.37 3.12 12.43
CA VAL A 41 8.77 3.06 11.02
C VAL A 41 8.74 4.46 10.39
N VAL A 42 7.81 5.33 10.78
CA VAL A 42 7.79 6.74 10.34
C VAL A 42 9.05 7.47 10.83
N MET A 43 9.45 7.29 12.09
CA MET A 43 10.68 7.89 12.63
C MET A 43 11.93 7.40 11.89
N GLN A 44 12.02 6.09 11.62
CA GLN A 44 13.09 5.53 10.79
C GLN A 44 13.09 6.12 9.38
N GLY A 45 11.92 6.25 8.77
CA GLY A 45 11.76 6.85 7.45
C GLY A 45 12.19 8.30 7.40
N GLU A 46 11.90 9.08 8.45
CA GLU A 46 12.35 10.47 8.59
C GLU A 46 13.89 10.56 8.65
N GLU A 47 14.53 9.73 9.45
CA GLU A 47 15.98 9.66 9.53
C GLU A 47 16.60 9.32 8.16
N LEU A 48 16.07 8.31 7.47
CA LEU A 48 16.52 7.89 6.14
C LEU A 48 16.31 8.99 5.08
N PHE A 49 15.20 9.73 5.16
CA PHE A 49 14.89 10.83 4.26
C PHE A 49 15.92 11.96 4.37
N HIS A 50 16.36 12.26 5.57
CA HIS A 50 17.35 13.32 5.85
C HIS A 50 18.80 12.81 5.81
N ARG A 51 19.03 11.51 5.69
CA ARG A 51 20.36 10.93 5.55
C ARG A 51 21.01 11.35 4.22
N LYS A 52 22.25 11.81 4.27
CA LYS A 52 23.03 12.07 3.08
C LYS A 52 23.43 10.77 2.40
N GLY A 53 23.21 10.68 1.11
CA GLY A 53 23.69 9.58 0.29
C GLY A 53 25.14 9.79 -0.20
N PRO A 54 25.66 8.89 -1.06
CA PRO A 54 27.00 8.98 -1.63
C PRO A 54 27.28 10.27 -2.38
N SER A 55 26.26 10.92 -2.98
CA SER A 55 26.38 12.23 -3.65
C SER A 55 26.52 13.41 -2.68
N GLY A 56 26.40 13.19 -1.36
CA GLY A 56 26.34 14.24 -0.34
C GLY A 56 24.96 14.89 -0.19
N LYS A 57 23.97 14.50 -1.01
CA LYS A 57 22.60 15.03 -1.02
C LYS A 57 21.68 14.19 -0.16
N THR A 58 20.61 14.84 0.30
CA THR A 58 19.48 14.17 1.00
C THR A 58 18.32 13.97 0.04
N MET A 59 17.31 13.20 0.47
CA MET A 59 16.09 12.99 -0.31
C MET A 59 15.22 14.26 -0.39
N ALA A 60 15.40 15.24 0.49
CA ALA A 60 14.73 16.53 0.42
C ALA A 60 15.05 17.34 -0.86
N GLU A 61 16.11 16.98 -1.58
CA GLU A 61 16.42 17.58 -2.89
C GLU A 61 15.67 16.91 -4.06
N CYS A 62 14.89 15.88 -3.78
CA CYS A 62 14.03 15.20 -4.75
C CYS A 62 12.64 15.83 -4.81
N ASP A 63 12.02 15.78 -5.99
CA ASP A 63 10.64 16.22 -6.20
C ASP A 63 9.70 15.00 -6.16
N PHE A 64 8.76 15.01 -5.23
CA PHE A 64 7.69 14.00 -5.11
C PHE A 64 6.40 14.43 -5.84
N GLY A 65 6.50 15.34 -6.80
CA GLY A 65 5.41 15.80 -7.64
C GLY A 65 4.77 17.13 -7.22
N LEU A 66 5.29 17.77 -6.18
CA LEU A 66 4.85 19.10 -5.70
C LEU A 66 6.01 20.11 -5.62
N GLY A 67 7.18 19.74 -6.10
CA GLY A 67 8.42 20.49 -5.95
C GLY A 67 9.38 19.80 -4.98
N LYS A 68 10.67 20.19 -5.06
CA LYS A 68 11.73 19.60 -4.24
C LYS A 68 11.43 19.78 -2.75
N GLY A 69 11.49 18.70 -2.00
CA GLY A 69 11.30 18.69 -0.55
C GLY A 69 9.87 18.92 -0.06
N VAL A 70 8.91 19.15 -0.96
CA VAL A 70 7.50 19.32 -0.58
C VAL A 70 6.84 17.96 -0.42
N LEU A 71 6.50 17.60 0.81
CA LEU A 71 5.91 16.30 1.16
C LEU A 71 4.43 16.37 1.50
N GLU A 72 3.94 17.53 1.94
CA GLU A 72 2.56 17.71 2.40
C GLU A 72 1.55 17.44 1.27
N GLY A 73 0.85 16.31 1.37
CA GLY A 73 -0.09 15.84 0.36
C GLY A 73 0.54 15.21 -0.88
N ALA A 74 1.88 15.01 -0.94
CA ALA A 74 2.55 14.46 -2.11
C ALA A 74 2.12 13.02 -2.39
N ALA A 75 2.10 12.13 -1.38
CA ALA A 75 1.68 10.74 -1.55
C ALA A 75 0.22 10.61 -2.04
N ALA A 76 -0.66 11.55 -1.66
CA ALA A 76 -2.06 11.56 -2.11
C ALA A 76 -2.24 11.88 -3.62
N ARG A 77 -1.16 12.22 -4.33
CA ARG A 77 -1.15 12.56 -5.77
C ARG A 77 -0.39 11.57 -6.62
N LEU A 78 0.05 10.47 -6.02
CA LEU A 78 0.75 9.37 -6.69
C LEU A 78 -0.19 8.18 -6.88
N PRO A 79 0.01 7.38 -7.94
CA PRO A 79 1.02 7.47 -9.00
C PRO A 79 0.79 8.64 -9.98
N ARG A 80 1.86 9.12 -10.61
CA ARG A 80 1.81 10.18 -11.63
C ARG A 80 3.01 10.11 -12.58
N TYR A 81 2.89 10.78 -13.73
CA TYR A 81 3.99 10.96 -14.66
C TYR A 81 5.01 12.01 -14.15
N PHE A 82 6.30 11.70 -14.28
CA PHE A 82 7.42 12.56 -13.94
C PHE A 82 8.23 12.88 -15.19
N LEU A 83 8.42 14.17 -15.46
CA LEU A 83 9.15 14.66 -16.62
C LEU A 83 10.65 14.33 -16.57
N ASP A 84 11.24 14.26 -15.37
CA ASP A 84 12.67 13.98 -15.18
C ASP A 84 13.03 12.52 -15.45
N THR A 85 12.06 11.61 -15.41
CA THR A 85 12.26 10.19 -15.70
C THR A 85 11.56 9.73 -16.95
N ASN A 86 10.64 10.53 -17.50
CA ASN A 86 9.72 10.17 -18.59
C ASN A 86 8.93 8.89 -18.29
N ARG A 87 8.49 8.72 -17.03
CA ARG A 87 7.75 7.55 -16.57
C ARG A 87 6.68 7.92 -15.56
N VAL A 88 5.65 7.07 -15.49
CA VAL A 88 4.74 7.07 -14.35
C VAL A 88 5.44 6.38 -13.18
N GLU A 89 5.47 7.03 -12.04
CA GLU A 89 6.03 6.48 -10.81
C GLU A 89 5.00 6.58 -9.69
N ASP A 90 4.92 5.54 -8.87
CA ASP A 90 4.24 5.52 -7.58
C ASP A 90 5.20 6.03 -6.48
N LEU A 91 4.77 5.98 -5.23
CA LEU A 91 5.60 6.44 -4.12
C LEU A 91 6.89 5.61 -3.99
N ASP A 92 6.78 4.29 -4.08
CA ASP A 92 7.92 3.38 -3.91
C ASP A 92 8.96 3.56 -5.02
N SER A 93 8.54 3.57 -6.28
CA SER A 93 9.44 3.75 -7.41
C SER A 93 10.03 5.16 -7.44
N ARG A 94 9.30 6.18 -7.01
CA ARG A 94 9.84 7.54 -6.87
C ARG A 94 10.90 7.63 -5.79
N ILE A 95 10.72 6.95 -4.65
CA ILE A 95 11.75 6.83 -3.61
C ILE A 95 13.02 6.18 -4.16
N VAL A 96 12.91 5.06 -4.89
CA VAL A 96 14.06 4.41 -5.53
C VAL A 96 14.74 5.33 -6.53
N THR A 97 13.98 6.08 -7.32
CA THR A 97 14.53 7.11 -8.24
C THR A 97 15.29 8.19 -7.46
N CYS A 98 14.74 8.67 -6.34
CA CYS A 98 15.40 9.67 -5.50
C CYS A 98 16.68 9.12 -4.84
N MET A 99 16.66 7.89 -4.32
CA MET A 99 17.84 7.23 -3.77
C MET A 99 18.96 7.10 -4.82
N THR A 100 18.61 6.68 -6.03
CA THR A 100 19.62 6.42 -7.07
C THR A 100 20.09 7.69 -7.77
N ARG A 101 19.18 8.56 -8.21
CA ARG A 101 19.53 9.74 -9.04
C ARG A 101 19.92 10.97 -8.22
N VAL A 102 19.39 11.13 -7.01
CA VAL A 102 19.67 12.30 -6.18
C VAL A 102 20.70 11.97 -5.12
N GLN A 103 20.47 10.94 -4.31
CA GLN A 103 21.40 10.56 -3.25
C GLN A 103 22.62 9.78 -3.76
N GLY A 104 22.58 9.22 -4.99
CA GLY A 104 23.70 8.55 -5.64
C GLY A 104 23.96 7.11 -5.20
N PHE A 105 22.98 6.44 -4.57
CA PHE A 105 23.09 5.02 -4.30
C PHE A 105 23.06 4.21 -5.60
N LYS A 106 23.79 3.11 -5.65
CA LYS A 106 23.65 2.14 -6.73
C LYS A 106 22.35 1.35 -6.56
N PRO A 107 21.73 0.85 -7.65
CA PRO A 107 20.47 0.10 -7.55
C PRO A 107 20.54 -1.08 -6.59
N GLU A 108 21.66 -1.79 -6.52
CA GLU A 108 21.90 -2.94 -5.63
C GLU A 108 22.08 -2.56 -4.16
N GLU A 109 22.33 -1.29 -3.86
CA GLU A 109 22.45 -0.76 -2.50
C GLU A 109 21.12 -0.31 -1.91
N VAL A 110 20.08 -0.17 -2.75
CA VAL A 110 18.72 0.22 -2.32
C VAL A 110 18.03 -0.94 -1.66
N LYS A 111 17.80 -0.84 -0.36
CA LYS A 111 17.14 -1.88 0.43
C LYS A 111 15.63 -1.67 0.47
N ARG A 112 14.86 -2.74 0.34
CA ARG A 112 13.39 -2.69 0.35
C ARG A 112 12.83 -2.12 1.65
N ASP A 113 13.38 -2.51 2.78
CA ASP A 113 12.95 -2.02 4.10
C ASP A 113 13.17 -0.52 4.26
N GLU A 114 14.27 0.03 3.72
CA GLU A 114 14.51 1.47 3.71
C GLU A 114 13.50 2.21 2.81
N VAL A 115 13.15 1.65 1.65
CA VAL A 115 12.11 2.21 0.76
C VAL A 115 10.75 2.23 1.48
N VAL A 116 10.39 1.13 2.15
CA VAL A 116 9.13 1.04 2.92
C VAL A 116 9.11 2.07 4.04
N ALA A 117 10.18 2.19 4.82
CA ALA A 117 10.24 3.16 5.92
C ALA A 117 10.08 4.60 5.41
N VAL A 118 10.77 4.97 4.33
CA VAL A 118 10.63 6.29 3.71
C VAL A 118 9.22 6.50 3.14
N ALA A 119 8.60 5.46 2.57
CA ALA A 119 7.22 5.54 2.09
C ALA A 119 6.25 5.82 3.24
N PHE A 120 6.45 5.21 4.41
CA PHE A 120 5.68 5.49 5.63
C PHE A 120 5.83 6.94 6.08
N TYR A 121 7.05 7.46 6.09
CA TYR A 121 7.31 8.85 6.46
C TYR A 121 6.63 9.84 5.49
N ILE A 122 6.81 9.66 4.17
CA ILE A 122 6.22 10.57 3.18
C ILE A 122 4.69 10.47 3.20
N ALA A 123 4.13 9.26 3.33
CA ALA A 123 2.69 9.06 3.43
C ALA A 123 2.10 9.76 4.66
N SER A 124 2.80 9.75 5.81
CA SER A 124 2.34 10.43 7.03
C SER A 124 2.07 11.93 6.82
N LYS A 125 2.80 12.56 5.90
CA LYS A 125 2.62 13.97 5.51
C LYS A 125 1.40 14.20 4.60
N SER A 126 0.68 13.14 4.24
CA SER A 126 -0.54 13.24 3.41
C SER A 126 -1.83 12.95 4.18
N THR A 127 -1.75 12.67 5.49
CA THR A 127 -2.94 12.53 6.35
C THR A 127 -3.76 13.83 6.33
N GLY A 128 -5.08 13.71 6.18
CA GLY A 128 -6.01 14.83 6.03
C GLY A 128 -6.13 15.37 4.59
N HIS A 129 -5.26 14.96 3.67
CA HIS A 129 -5.34 15.36 2.26
C HIS A 129 -6.31 14.47 1.48
N LYS A 130 -6.88 15.03 0.41
CA LYS A 130 -7.71 14.28 -0.56
C LYS A 130 -6.83 13.60 -1.58
N ILE A 131 -7.17 12.37 -1.93
CA ILE A 131 -6.59 11.68 -3.09
C ILE A 131 -6.90 12.49 -4.35
N GLN A 132 -5.87 12.78 -5.15
CA GLN A 132 -5.94 13.60 -6.38
C GLN A 132 -5.03 13.03 -7.47
N VAL A 133 -5.23 11.78 -7.83
CA VAL A 133 -4.53 11.13 -8.95
C VAL A 133 -5.11 11.59 -10.28
N ARG A 134 -4.26 11.85 -11.26
CA ARG A 134 -4.66 12.41 -12.55
C ARG A 134 -4.24 11.52 -13.71
N LEU A 135 -4.91 11.66 -14.84
CA LEU A 135 -4.59 10.98 -16.11
C LEU A 135 -4.37 12.04 -17.20
N LEU A 136 -3.44 12.96 -16.96
CA LEU A 136 -3.17 14.10 -17.86
C LEU A 136 -2.29 13.69 -19.05
N PHE A 137 -1.30 12.84 -18.82
CA PHE A 137 -0.34 12.42 -19.83
C PHE A 137 -0.81 11.14 -20.55
N PRO A 138 -0.43 10.93 -21.82
CA PRO A 138 -0.72 9.69 -22.54
C PRO A 138 -0.23 8.46 -21.78
N GLU A 139 0.96 8.52 -21.21
CA GLU A 139 1.59 7.43 -20.44
C GLU A 139 0.76 7.02 -19.22
N GLU A 140 0.13 7.98 -18.54
CA GLU A 140 -0.79 7.69 -17.43
C GLU A 140 -2.05 6.98 -17.91
N ARG A 141 -2.63 7.42 -19.04
CA ARG A 141 -3.82 6.78 -19.61
C ARG A 141 -3.55 5.37 -20.13
N GLU A 142 -2.41 5.16 -20.78
CA GLU A 142 -1.99 3.85 -21.26
C GLU A 142 -1.74 2.90 -20.08
N LEU A 143 -1.05 3.38 -19.04
CA LEU A 143 -0.79 2.60 -17.85
C LEU A 143 -2.08 2.27 -17.08
N TYR A 144 -3.02 3.22 -17.00
CA TYR A 144 -4.34 2.99 -16.40
C TYR A 144 -5.12 1.92 -17.17
N ALA A 145 -5.15 2.00 -18.50
CA ALA A 145 -5.80 0.99 -19.33
C ALA A 145 -5.15 -0.40 -19.22
N LEU A 146 -3.83 -0.46 -19.03
CA LEU A 146 -3.15 -1.71 -18.72
C LEU A 146 -3.57 -2.25 -17.34
N GLY A 147 -3.66 -1.39 -16.33
CA GLY A 147 -4.12 -1.74 -14.99
C GLY A 147 -5.53 -2.31 -15.00
N GLU A 148 -6.44 -1.69 -15.76
CA GLU A 148 -7.79 -2.21 -15.97
C GLU A 148 -7.76 -3.64 -16.56
N LYS A 149 -7.02 -3.84 -17.65
CA LYS A 149 -6.88 -5.17 -18.26
C LYS A 149 -6.34 -6.21 -17.27
N LEU A 150 -5.31 -5.86 -16.50
CA LEU A 150 -4.71 -6.77 -15.52
C LEU A 150 -5.67 -7.07 -14.35
N PHE A 151 -6.45 -6.10 -13.91
CA PHE A 151 -7.41 -6.27 -12.82
C PHE A 151 -8.53 -7.26 -13.18
N TRP A 152 -9.00 -7.19 -14.43
CA TRP A 152 -10.09 -8.05 -14.93
C TRP A 152 -9.61 -9.37 -15.51
N ALA A 153 -8.34 -9.48 -15.89
CA ALA A 153 -7.79 -10.70 -16.48
C ALA A 153 -7.80 -11.85 -15.45
N ARG A 154 -8.27 -13.00 -15.91
CA ARG A 154 -8.19 -14.27 -15.17
C ARG A 154 -6.93 -14.99 -15.58
N SER A 155 -6.19 -15.51 -14.63
CA SER A 155 -4.91 -16.16 -14.88
C SER A 155 -4.46 -17.02 -13.70
N GLY A 156 -3.26 -17.62 -13.83
CA GLY A 156 -2.68 -18.48 -12.81
C GLY A 156 -3.36 -19.84 -12.72
N ALA A 157 -2.83 -20.70 -11.84
CA ALA A 157 -3.31 -22.08 -11.69
C ALA A 157 -4.76 -22.18 -11.19
N ARG A 158 -5.29 -21.12 -10.58
CA ARG A 158 -6.68 -21.06 -10.07
C ARG A 158 -7.65 -20.38 -11.04
N ASP A 159 -7.17 -19.89 -12.18
CA ASP A 159 -7.96 -19.16 -13.19
C ASP A 159 -8.88 -18.09 -12.57
N VAL A 160 -8.30 -17.22 -11.76
CA VAL A 160 -8.98 -16.08 -11.13
C VAL A 160 -8.22 -14.78 -11.39
N GLY A 161 -8.90 -13.66 -11.28
CA GLY A 161 -8.33 -12.32 -11.37
C GLY A 161 -8.65 -11.50 -10.13
N CYS A 162 -8.11 -10.27 -10.06
CA CYS A 162 -8.41 -9.34 -8.97
C CYS A 162 -9.92 -9.12 -8.82
N ALA A 163 -10.62 -8.92 -9.94
CA ALA A 163 -12.06 -8.71 -10.00
C ALA A 163 -12.87 -9.89 -9.42
N THR A 164 -12.35 -11.13 -9.49
CA THR A 164 -13.03 -12.29 -8.92
C THR A 164 -13.28 -12.09 -7.41
N CYS A 165 -12.27 -11.64 -6.68
CA CYS A 165 -12.39 -11.39 -5.24
C CYS A 165 -12.97 -10.00 -4.95
N HIS A 166 -12.52 -8.97 -5.66
CA HIS A 166 -12.76 -7.58 -5.34
C HIS A 166 -13.96 -6.94 -6.04
N VAL A 167 -14.67 -7.71 -6.86
CA VAL A 167 -15.96 -7.33 -7.48
C VAL A 167 -17.00 -8.42 -7.24
N SER A 168 -16.74 -9.67 -7.73
CA SER A 168 -17.74 -10.73 -7.68
C SER A 168 -17.97 -11.29 -6.27
N TYR A 169 -16.95 -11.28 -5.41
CA TYR A 169 -17.00 -11.87 -4.06
C TYR A 169 -16.87 -10.82 -2.94
N VAL A 170 -17.10 -9.54 -3.24
CA VAL A 170 -17.13 -8.48 -2.22
C VAL A 170 -18.04 -8.88 -1.05
N GLY A 171 -17.53 -8.69 0.18
CA GLY A 171 -18.23 -9.05 1.42
C GLY A 171 -18.19 -10.53 1.78
N ARG A 172 -17.82 -11.43 0.85
CA ARG A 172 -17.58 -12.83 1.19
C ARG A 172 -16.22 -12.97 1.88
N ARG A 173 -16.05 -14.00 2.68
CA ARG A 173 -14.84 -14.17 3.51
C ARG A 173 -13.80 -15.06 2.84
N ALA A 174 -12.55 -14.61 2.89
CA ALA A 174 -11.36 -15.45 2.70
C ALA A 174 -10.76 -15.73 4.09
N GLY A 175 -11.17 -16.83 4.71
CA GLY A 175 -10.88 -17.05 6.13
C GLY A 175 -11.63 -16.04 7.00
N VAL A 176 -10.92 -15.23 7.78
CA VAL A 176 -11.52 -14.24 8.70
C VAL A 176 -11.80 -12.87 8.05
N LEU A 177 -11.21 -12.57 6.91
CA LEU A 177 -11.32 -11.25 6.28
C LEU A 177 -12.33 -11.24 5.13
N PRO A 178 -13.25 -10.24 5.07
CA PRO A 178 -14.07 -10.03 3.90
C PRO A 178 -13.24 -9.48 2.74
N TYR A 179 -13.60 -9.85 1.51
CA TYR A 179 -13.06 -9.20 0.33
C TYR A 179 -13.57 -7.76 0.23
N ALA A 180 -12.65 -6.82 0.15
CA ALA A 180 -12.95 -5.40 0.06
C ALA A 180 -13.41 -5.00 -1.35
N ASP A 181 -14.33 -4.04 -1.44
CA ASP A 181 -14.70 -3.34 -2.68
C ASP A 181 -13.64 -2.28 -3.02
N VAL A 182 -12.54 -2.72 -3.62
CA VAL A 182 -11.37 -1.84 -3.87
C VAL A 182 -11.61 -0.75 -4.90
N LEU A 183 -12.62 -0.90 -5.77
CA LEU A 183 -12.98 0.11 -6.77
C LEU A 183 -14.13 1.01 -6.30
N GLY A 184 -14.87 0.59 -5.29
CA GLY A 184 -16.08 1.24 -4.82
C GLY A 184 -15.92 1.94 -3.48
N LYS A 185 -16.87 1.65 -2.58
CA LYS A 185 -17.04 2.36 -1.32
C LYS A 185 -15.91 2.17 -0.30
N ASP A 186 -15.20 1.03 -0.35
CA ASP A 186 -14.15 0.74 0.64
C ASP A 186 -12.89 1.57 0.41
N LYS A 187 -12.70 2.08 -0.83
CA LYS A 187 -11.58 2.97 -1.20
C LYS A 187 -10.26 2.51 -0.57
N SER A 188 -9.95 1.22 -0.72
CA SER A 188 -8.84 0.59 -0.01
C SER A 188 -7.47 1.19 -0.34
N TRP A 189 -7.37 2.01 -1.40
CA TRP A 189 -6.19 2.80 -1.68
C TRP A 189 -5.78 3.68 -0.49
N THR A 190 -6.74 4.26 0.24
CA THR A 190 -6.48 5.11 1.41
C THR A 190 -5.95 4.36 2.64
N HIS A 191 -5.83 3.03 2.56
CA HIS A 191 -5.33 2.18 3.65
C HIS A 191 -3.87 1.72 3.43
N TRP A 192 -3.17 2.22 2.41
CA TRP A 192 -1.80 1.83 2.07
C TRP A 192 -0.92 3.04 1.81
N PRO A 193 0.32 3.09 2.38
CA PRO A 193 1.04 2.04 3.12
C PRO A 193 0.42 1.74 4.50
N ALA A 194 0.67 0.54 5.00
CA ALA A 194 0.06 0.08 6.25
C ALA A 194 0.95 -0.87 7.06
N TYR A 195 0.82 -0.81 8.38
CA TYR A 195 1.23 -1.91 9.25
C TYR A 195 0.09 -2.93 9.34
N ARG A 196 0.39 -4.17 8.99
CA ARG A 196 -0.53 -5.30 9.07
C ARG A 196 -0.28 -6.11 10.33
N TYR A 197 -1.09 -5.90 11.37
CA TYR A 197 -0.89 -6.58 12.63
C TYR A 197 -1.07 -8.11 12.53
N SER A 198 -1.91 -8.61 11.60
CA SER A 198 -2.08 -10.06 11.39
C SER A 198 -0.81 -10.75 10.83
N ASN A 199 0.10 -10.01 10.25
CA ASN A 199 1.34 -10.48 9.67
C ASN A 199 2.58 -9.95 10.41
N ASP A 200 2.39 -8.98 11.33
CA ASP A 200 3.47 -8.24 11.99
C ASP A 200 4.47 -7.65 10.97
N GLN A 201 3.92 -6.97 9.94
CA GLN A 201 4.72 -6.47 8.82
C GLN A 201 4.22 -5.10 8.34
N THR A 202 5.17 -4.28 7.90
CA THR A 202 4.94 -3.02 7.21
C THR A 202 4.97 -3.23 5.70
N TRP A 203 3.88 -2.88 5.02
CA TRP A 203 3.71 -3.09 3.60
C TRP A 203 3.31 -1.81 2.88
N THR A 204 3.77 -1.68 1.66
CA THR A 204 3.19 -0.74 0.70
C THR A 204 2.11 -1.44 -0.15
N MET A 205 1.46 -0.72 -1.03
CA MET A 205 0.48 -1.31 -1.95
C MET A 205 1.15 -2.31 -2.89
N GLN A 206 2.41 -2.09 -3.30
CA GLN A 206 3.15 -3.05 -4.12
C GLN A 206 3.28 -4.42 -3.43
N ASP A 207 3.61 -4.42 -2.13
CA ASP A 207 3.70 -5.66 -1.36
C ASP A 207 2.34 -6.34 -1.26
N ARG A 208 1.27 -5.56 -1.08
CA ARG A 208 -0.11 -6.07 -1.04
C ARG A 208 -0.53 -6.72 -2.35
N ILE A 209 -0.26 -6.07 -3.48
CA ILE A 209 -0.55 -6.60 -4.82
C ILE A 209 0.19 -7.92 -5.03
N ARG A 210 1.49 -7.98 -4.73
CA ARG A 210 2.29 -9.20 -4.85
C ARG A 210 1.76 -10.33 -3.98
N ALA A 211 1.35 -10.04 -2.75
CA ALA A 211 0.74 -11.05 -1.88
C ALA A 211 -0.56 -11.60 -2.48
N CYS A 212 -1.38 -10.76 -3.13
CA CYS A 212 -2.58 -11.23 -3.84
C CYS A 212 -2.24 -12.18 -4.98
N TYR A 213 -1.21 -11.88 -5.78
CA TYR A 213 -0.71 -12.80 -6.82
C TYR A 213 -0.30 -14.16 -6.25
N GLY A 214 0.43 -14.17 -5.11
CA GLY A 214 0.76 -15.41 -4.39
C GLY A 214 -0.48 -16.19 -3.96
N ASN A 215 -1.49 -15.52 -3.42
CA ASN A 215 -2.73 -16.14 -2.95
C ASN A 215 -3.52 -16.82 -4.08
N ILE A 216 -3.40 -16.35 -5.31
CA ILE A 216 -4.06 -16.96 -6.48
C ILE A 216 -3.15 -17.96 -7.21
N ALA A 217 -2.01 -18.32 -6.64
CA ALA A 217 -1.02 -19.21 -7.23
C ALA A 217 -0.53 -18.72 -8.62
N HIS A 218 -0.30 -17.42 -8.73
CA HIS A 218 0.27 -16.78 -9.91
C HIS A 218 1.68 -16.25 -9.58
N PRO A 219 2.64 -16.28 -10.52
CA PRO A 219 3.94 -15.66 -10.34
C PRO A 219 3.81 -14.20 -9.93
N GLN A 220 4.49 -13.83 -8.84
CA GLN A 220 4.46 -12.47 -8.35
C GLN A 220 5.23 -11.54 -9.31
N PRO A 221 4.63 -10.42 -9.76
CA PRO A 221 5.35 -9.44 -10.56
C PRO A 221 6.51 -8.83 -9.75
N ALA A 222 7.57 -8.43 -10.43
CA ALA A 222 8.70 -7.77 -9.76
C ALA A 222 8.26 -6.43 -9.17
N LEU A 223 8.85 -6.04 -8.05
CA LEU A 223 8.66 -4.70 -7.49
C LEU A 223 9.06 -3.64 -8.53
N TYR A 224 8.37 -2.50 -8.51
CA TYR A 224 8.59 -1.36 -9.42
C TYR A 224 8.33 -1.66 -10.90
N SER A 225 7.78 -2.84 -11.21
CA SER A 225 7.49 -3.24 -12.59
C SER A 225 6.21 -2.57 -13.12
N GLN A 226 6.15 -2.45 -14.44
CA GLN A 226 4.99 -1.85 -15.11
C GLN A 226 3.64 -2.49 -14.71
N PRO A 227 3.49 -3.81 -14.57
CA PRO A 227 2.23 -4.40 -14.11
C PRO A 227 1.80 -3.96 -12.72
N ILE A 228 2.73 -3.78 -11.77
CA ILE A 228 2.41 -3.29 -10.42
C ILE A 228 1.96 -1.83 -10.49
N LEU A 229 2.74 -0.97 -11.15
CA LEU A 229 2.41 0.44 -11.32
C LEU A 229 1.06 0.65 -12.00
N ALA A 230 0.76 -0.19 -13.01
CA ALA A 230 -0.51 -0.17 -13.70
C ALA A 230 -1.69 -0.49 -12.76
N LEU A 231 -1.57 -1.54 -11.96
CA LEU A 231 -2.59 -1.90 -10.96
C LEU A 231 -2.74 -0.82 -9.89
N GLU A 232 -1.65 -0.25 -9.40
CA GLU A 232 -1.71 0.84 -8.43
C GLU A 232 -2.44 2.06 -8.99
N LEU A 233 -2.12 2.49 -10.21
CA LEU A 233 -2.80 3.61 -10.85
C LEU A 233 -4.30 3.34 -11.05
N TYR A 234 -4.64 2.10 -11.46
CA TYR A 234 -6.03 1.68 -11.62
C TYR A 234 -6.80 1.65 -10.29
N LEU A 235 -6.16 1.29 -9.18
CA LEU A 235 -6.77 1.29 -7.85
C LEU A 235 -6.82 2.69 -7.21
N ALA A 236 -5.85 3.54 -7.50
CA ALA A 236 -5.75 4.87 -6.94
C ALA A 236 -6.78 5.85 -7.54
N TYR A 237 -7.00 5.77 -8.86
CA TYR A 237 -7.87 6.71 -9.56
C TYR A 237 -9.33 6.72 -9.08
N PRO A 238 -10.00 5.59 -8.82
CA PRO A 238 -11.35 5.57 -8.25
C PRO A 238 -11.43 6.13 -6.83
N ALA A 239 -10.30 6.18 -6.11
CA ALA A 239 -10.23 6.74 -4.75
C ALA A 239 -10.20 8.28 -4.73
N ASN A 240 -10.18 8.95 -5.90
CA ASN A 240 -10.17 10.41 -5.97
C ASN A 240 -11.28 11.04 -5.15
N GLY A 241 -10.93 12.11 -4.43
CA GLY A 241 -11.82 12.85 -3.54
C GLY A 241 -11.96 12.23 -2.14
N ALA A 242 -11.50 10.99 -1.90
CA ALA A 242 -11.44 10.43 -0.57
C ALA A 242 -10.40 11.17 0.26
N VAL A 243 -10.73 11.46 1.53
CA VAL A 243 -9.78 12.00 2.49
C VAL A 243 -8.98 10.87 3.09
N VAL A 244 -7.67 11.03 3.18
CA VAL A 244 -6.79 10.13 3.91
C VAL A 244 -6.93 10.42 5.40
N GLU A 245 -7.64 9.57 6.12
CA GLU A 245 -7.89 9.76 7.56
C GLU A 245 -6.65 9.45 8.39
N GLU A 246 -5.92 8.42 8.02
CA GLU A 246 -4.70 7.99 8.70
C GLU A 246 -3.74 7.35 7.69
N TRP A 247 -2.53 7.89 7.57
CA TRP A 247 -1.41 7.25 6.90
C TRP A 247 -0.14 7.38 7.75
N PRO A 248 0.67 6.34 7.84
CA PRO A 248 0.40 4.95 7.43
C PRO A 248 -0.73 4.33 8.25
N ALA A 249 -1.57 3.55 7.60
CA ALA A 249 -2.72 2.94 8.27
C ALA A 249 -2.29 1.74 9.16
N PHE A 250 -3.10 1.48 10.18
CA PHE A 250 -3.02 0.27 10.97
C PHE A 250 -4.16 -0.66 10.55
N VAL A 251 -3.82 -1.78 9.88
CA VAL A 251 -4.82 -2.67 9.28
C VAL A 251 -4.61 -4.13 9.69
N ARG A 252 -5.69 -4.91 9.57
CA ARG A 252 -5.66 -6.35 9.86
C ARG A 252 -4.95 -7.19 8.80
#